data_76a6a1ba49dad2534df1bfe5f5ea7264
#
_entry.id   76a6a1ba49dad2534df1bfe5f5ea7264
#
_cell.length_a   1.000
_cell.length_b   1.000
_cell.length_c   1.000
_cell.angle_alpha   90.00
_cell.angle_beta   90.00
_cell.angle_gamma   90.00
#
_symmetry.space_group_name_H-M   'P 1'
#
loop_
_entity.id
_entity.type
_entity.pdbx_description
1 polymer ?
#
loop_
_entity_poly.entity_id
_entity_poly.type
_entity_poly.pdbx_seq_one_letter_code
_entity_poly.pdbx_strand_id
1 'polypeptide(L)'
;MIDLSFEEEVLLHEINKYCKRYEEIDANFSGTPSRYEYCCGSRGGIHRGYYSPSLIEDIVVGGVNRGRRVIHPRSNYQFRYGFDSDNRLSVAEYYWDRNCGATPVLYSKEFLIRDGQTVVAPIYEVIHRPEISGVSICEYDDCGRIVSYDRLVCYIENPRLGGYKDYYSEKYSYDNNGLLKDVYRGEKRERYIVWYKYRFHHDLDGKLNCYEHFDGNGTLTSSYDVPKSKQRKI
;
A
#
# COMPACT_ATOMS: atom_id res chain seq x y z
N MET A 1 -6.73 13.49 16.25
CA MET A 1 -7.74 12.60 15.64
C MET A 1 -7.71 12.92 14.15
N ILE A 2 -7.57 11.93 13.29
CA ILE A 2 -7.56 12.13 11.83
C ILE A 2 -9.03 12.32 11.41
N ASP A 3 -9.32 13.35 10.61
CA ASP A 3 -10.65 13.53 10.04
C ASP A 3 -10.78 12.67 8.77
N LEU A 4 -11.32 11.47 8.93
CA LEU A 4 -11.47 10.53 7.79
C LEU A 4 -12.38 11.06 6.69
N SER A 5 -13.29 11.98 6.97
CA SER A 5 -14.18 12.52 5.95
C SER A 5 -13.42 13.44 5.00
N PHE A 6 -12.52 14.26 5.51
CA PHE A 6 -11.68 15.13 4.70
C PHE A 6 -10.71 14.32 3.81
N GLU A 7 -10.00 13.37 4.40
CA GLU A 7 -9.05 12.53 3.66
C GLU A 7 -9.77 11.68 2.58
N GLU A 8 -10.97 11.16 2.88
CA GLU A 8 -11.79 10.44 1.89
C GLU A 8 -12.21 11.34 0.72
N GLU A 9 -12.58 12.60 0.98
CA GLU A 9 -12.93 13.57 -0.06
C GLU A 9 -11.76 13.87 -0.99
N VAL A 10 -10.55 14.00 -0.44
CA VAL A 10 -9.33 14.19 -1.24
C VAL A 10 -9.10 12.99 -2.17
N LEU A 11 -9.25 11.77 -1.67
CA LEU A 11 -9.09 10.57 -2.48
C LEU A 11 -10.18 10.44 -3.55
N LEU A 12 -11.43 10.80 -3.23
CA LEU A 12 -12.52 10.83 -4.21
C LEU A 12 -12.28 11.87 -5.30
N HIS A 13 -11.71 13.02 -4.95
CA HIS A 13 -11.29 14.02 -5.94
C HIS A 13 -10.26 13.45 -6.92
N GLU A 14 -9.22 12.77 -6.40
CA GLU A 14 -8.21 12.14 -7.25
C GLU A 14 -8.79 11.00 -8.11
N ILE A 15 -9.71 10.19 -7.60
CA ILE A 15 -10.43 9.20 -8.42
C ILE A 15 -11.14 9.89 -9.59
N ASN A 16 -11.88 10.97 -9.34
CA ASN A 16 -12.59 11.70 -10.40
C ASN A 16 -11.62 12.31 -11.44
N LYS A 17 -10.47 12.80 -10.99
CA LYS A 17 -9.41 13.35 -11.84
C LYS A 17 -8.83 12.31 -12.80
N TYR A 18 -8.70 11.06 -12.34
CA TYR A 18 -8.04 9.98 -13.09
C TYR A 18 -9.02 9.01 -13.79
N CYS A 19 -10.33 9.05 -13.51
CA CYS A 19 -11.30 8.02 -13.92
C CYS A 19 -11.36 7.74 -15.44
N LYS A 20 -10.96 8.69 -16.31
CA LYS A 20 -10.97 8.55 -17.77
C LYS A 20 -9.61 8.75 -18.42
N ARG A 21 -8.53 8.66 -17.66
CA ARG A 21 -7.17 9.00 -18.14
C ARG A 21 -6.24 7.80 -18.28
N TYR A 22 -6.79 6.59 -18.29
CA TYR A 22 -5.94 5.38 -18.36
C TYR A 22 -5.01 5.39 -19.56
N GLU A 23 -5.54 5.59 -20.78
CA GLU A 23 -4.74 5.51 -22.01
C GLU A 23 -3.66 6.58 -22.07
N GLU A 24 -3.96 7.79 -21.62
CA GLU A 24 -3.00 8.91 -21.53
C GLU A 24 -1.87 8.55 -20.55
N ILE A 25 -2.22 8.06 -19.36
CA ILE A 25 -1.25 7.73 -18.32
C ILE A 25 -0.43 6.51 -18.75
N ASP A 26 -1.07 5.47 -19.27
CA ASP A 26 -0.38 4.27 -19.72
C ASP A 26 0.62 4.58 -20.85
N ALA A 27 0.26 5.43 -21.78
CA ALA A 27 1.17 5.90 -22.84
C ALA A 27 2.38 6.65 -22.25
N ASN A 28 2.17 7.50 -21.25
CA ASN A 28 3.24 8.24 -20.60
C ASN A 28 4.18 7.35 -19.79
N PHE A 29 3.67 6.26 -19.22
CA PHE A 29 4.44 5.36 -18.37
C PHE A 29 4.99 4.13 -19.10
N SER A 30 4.47 3.73 -20.26
CA SER A 30 4.89 2.51 -20.98
C SER A 30 6.35 2.52 -21.43
N GLY A 31 6.93 3.69 -21.64
CA GLY A 31 8.36 3.86 -21.95
C GLY A 31 9.27 4.20 -20.77
N THR A 32 8.69 4.42 -19.60
CA THR A 32 9.42 4.93 -18.43
C THR A 32 10.26 3.88 -17.70
N PRO A 33 9.82 2.61 -17.53
CA PRO A 33 10.62 1.66 -16.77
C PRO A 33 11.92 1.30 -17.47
N SER A 34 13.04 1.63 -16.82
CA SER A 34 14.38 1.24 -17.24
C SER A 34 14.74 -0.20 -16.83
N ARG A 35 14.05 -0.72 -15.81
CA ARG A 35 14.20 -2.09 -15.31
C ARG A 35 12.92 -2.60 -14.66
N TYR A 36 12.83 -3.92 -14.51
CA TYR A 36 11.72 -4.58 -13.84
C TYR A 36 12.20 -5.49 -12.71
N GLU A 37 11.38 -5.59 -11.68
CA GLU A 37 11.47 -6.60 -10.63
C GLU A 37 10.13 -7.34 -10.50
N TYR A 38 10.15 -8.51 -9.86
CA TYR A 38 8.97 -9.35 -9.75
C TYR A 38 8.78 -9.80 -8.29
N CYS A 39 7.56 -10.13 -7.91
CA CYS A 39 7.24 -10.69 -6.62
C CYS A 39 6.49 -12.00 -6.77
N CYS A 40 6.97 -13.02 -6.08
CA CYS A 40 6.35 -14.34 -6.03
C CYS A 40 5.90 -14.66 -4.60
N GLY A 41 4.76 -15.36 -4.44
CA GLY A 41 4.29 -15.85 -3.16
C GLY A 41 3.72 -14.80 -2.23
N SER A 42 3.37 -13.61 -2.75
CA SER A 42 2.54 -12.67 -2.00
C SER A 42 1.17 -13.31 -1.76
N ARG A 43 0.71 -13.29 -0.52
CA ARG A 43 -0.67 -13.69 -0.20
C ARG A 43 -1.54 -12.45 -0.25
N GLY A 44 -2.67 -12.56 -0.96
CA GLY A 44 -3.54 -11.47 -1.34
C GLY A 44 -3.94 -10.52 -0.21
N GLY A 45 -4.28 -9.31 -0.58
CA GLY A 45 -4.72 -8.24 0.30
C GLY A 45 -3.68 -7.18 0.62
N ILE A 46 -2.39 -7.42 0.40
CA ILE A 46 -1.38 -6.37 0.59
C ILE A 46 -1.32 -5.50 -0.66
N HIS A 47 -1.61 -4.24 -0.50
CA HIS A 47 -1.44 -3.24 -1.55
C HIS A 47 0.01 -3.20 -2.04
N ARG A 48 0.24 -3.33 -3.34
CA ARG A 48 1.56 -3.42 -3.98
C ARG A 48 2.46 -4.58 -3.51
N GLY A 49 1.93 -5.55 -2.77
CA GLY A 49 2.72 -6.71 -2.36
C GLY A 49 4.04 -6.34 -1.67
N TYR A 50 5.18 -6.71 -2.29
CA TYR A 50 6.52 -6.46 -1.73
C TYR A 50 6.82 -4.96 -1.47
N TYR A 51 6.31 -4.06 -2.32
CA TYR A 51 6.50 -2.62 -2.22
C TYR A 51 5.30 -1.90 -1.60
N SER A 52 4.57 -2.57 -0.71
CA SER A 52 3.51 -1.92 0.06
C SER A 52 4.04 -0.70 0.81
N PRO A 53 3.37 0.45 0.70
CA PRO A 53 3.73 1.64 1.48
C PRO A 53 3.36 1.52 2.95
N SER A 54 2.36 0.67 3.29
CA SER A 54 1.94 0.48 4.68
C SER A 54 3.00 -0.25 5.49
N LEU A 55 3.51 0.39 6.52
CA LEU A 55 4.40 -0.26 7.50
C LEU A 55 3.62 -1.18 8.44
N ILE A 56 2.33 -0.86 8.69
CA ILE A 56 1.47 -1.66 9.57
C ILE A 56 1.16 -3.03 8.99
N GLU A 57 0.85 -3.10 7.70
CA GLU A 57 0.58 -4.39 7.05
C GLU A 57 1.77 -5.35 7.15
N ASP A 58 2.98 -4.82 7.18
CA ASP A 58 4.20 -5.62 7.27
C ASP A 58 4.51 -6.09 8.69
N ILE A 59 4.25 -5.26 9.68
CA ILE A 59 4.69 -5.47 11.07
C ILE A 59 3.60 -6.18 11.87
N VAL A 60 2.36 -5.68 11.77
CA VAL A 60 1.27 -6.00 12.69
C VAL A 60 0.40 -7.13 12.18
N VAL A 61 0.12 -7.16 10.88
CA VAL A 61 -0.73 -8.22 10.32
C VAL A 61 0.11 -9.49 10.18
N GLY A 62 0.27 -10.18 11.30
CA GLY A 62 0.98 -11.46 11.38
C GLY A 62 0.38 -12.48 10.42
N GLY A 63 1.16 -12.98 9.47
CA GLY A 63 0.71 -13.93 8.45
C GLY A 63 0.49 -13.31 7.08
N VAL A 64 0.54 -12.01 6.96
CA VAL A 64 0.58 -11.33 5.66
C VAL A 64 1.98 -11.53 5.09
N ASN A 65 2.03 -12.14 3.93
CA ASN A 65 3.30 -12.39 3.24
C ASN A 65 3.44 -11.42 2.07
N ARG A 66 4.37 -10.46 2.18
CA ARG A 66 4.71 -9.56 1.07
C ARG A 66 5.22 -10.30 -0.17
N GLY A 67 5.51 -11.57 -0.03
CA GLY A 67 6.15 -12.34 -1.07
C GLY A 67 7.67 -12.19 -1.08
N ARG A 68 8.28 -12.75 -2.10
CA ARG A 68 9.73 -12.73 -2.32
C ARG A 68 10.05 -11.99 -3.60
N ARG A 69 10.95 -11.03 -3.53
CA ARG A 69 11.49 -10.33 -4.69
C ARG A 69 12.34 -11.27 -5.55
N VAL A 70 12.14 -11.23 -6.85
CA VAL A 70 12.86 -12.03 -7.85
C VAL A 70 13.21 -11.13 -9.04
N ILE A 71 14.45 -11.17 -9.50
CA ILE A 71 14.90 -10.36 -10.65
C ILE A 71 14.54 -11.08 -11.97
N HIS A 72 14.66 -12.41 -11.98
CA HIS A 72 14.35 -13.24 -13.16
C HIS A 72 13.32 -14.30 -12.78
N PRO A 73 12.02 -14.06 -12.98
CA PRO A 73 11.00 -15.04 -12.66
C PRO A 73 11.08 -16.20 -13.67
N ARG A 74 11.18 -17.42 -13.16
CA ARG A 74 11.09 -18.64 -13.99
C ARG A 74 9.65 -18.97 -14.35
N SER A 75 8.68 -18.61 -13.53
CA SER A 75 7.22 -18.73 -13.70
C SER A 75 6.49 -18.13 -12.48
N ASN A 76 5.18 -17.86 -12.61
CA ASN A 76 4.25 -17.53 -11.52
C ASN A 76 4.70 -16.41 -10.57
N TYR A 77 4.66 -15.19 -11.05
CA TYR A 77 4.75 -13.99 -10.22
C TYR A 77 3.36 -13.36 -10.09
N GLN A 78 3.08 -12.76 -8.91
CA GLN A 78 1.86 -11.98 -8.70
C GLN A 78 2.05 -10.51 -9.02
N PHE A 79 3.25 -10.00 -8.86
CA PHE A 79 3.53 -8.60 -9.17
C PHE A 79 4.73 -8.45 -10.10
N ARG A 80 4.62 -7.47 -11.01
CA ARG A 80 5.73 -6.90 -11.76
C ARG A 80 5.84 -5.42 -11.41
N TYR A 81 7.04 -4.96 -11.10
CA TYR A 81 7.33 -3.58 -10.72
C TYR A 81 8.26 -2.96 -11.72
N GLY A 82 7.86 -1.85 -12.31
CA GLY A 82 8.69 -1.04 -13.20
C GLY A 82 9.33 0.12 -12.44
N PHE A 83 10.61 0.35 -12.68
CA PHE A 83 11.39 1.42 -12.08
C PHE A 83 11.89 2.38 -13.16
N ASP A 84 11.82 3.68 -12.88
CA ASP A 84 12.34 4.72 -13.73
C ASP A 84 13.89 4.77 -13.74
N SER A 85 14.45 5.71 -14.48
CA SER A 85 15.91 5.93 -14.56
C SER A 85 16.55 6.31 -13.23
N ASP A 86 15.77 6.92 -12.31
CA ASP A 86 16.22 7.29 -10.97
C ASP A 86 16.06 6.15 -9.96
N ASN A 87 15.74 4.95 -10.46
CA ASN A 87 15.50 3.75 -9.64
C ASN A 87 14.32 3.89 -8.67
N ARG A 88 13.32 4.72 -9.00
CA ARG A 88 12.09 4.88 -8.23
C ARG A 88 11.01 4.01 -8.84
N LEU A 89 10.19 3.39 -7.99
CA LEU A 89 9.02 2.64 -8.45
C LEU A 89 8.07 3.59 -9.20
N SER A 90 7.78 3.29 -10.46
CA SER A 90 6.91 4.09 -11.34
C SER A 90 5.60 3.39 -11.68
N VAL A 91 5.61 2.06 -11.76
CA VAL A 91 4.42 1.25 -12.04
C VAL A 91 4.44 -0.04 -11.24
N ALA A 92 3.28 -0.44 -10.72
CA ALA A 92 3.08 -1.74 -10.10
C ALA A 92 1.93 -2.46 -10.83
N GLU A 93 2.18 -3.66 -11.29
CA GLU A 93 1.23 -4.49 -12.01
C GLU A 93 0.93 -5.74 -11.20
N TYR A 94 -0.36 -6.02 -10.97
CA TYR A 94 -0.81 -7.22 -10.30
C TYR A 94 -1.35 -8.22 -11.33
N TYR A 95 -0.86 -9.45 -11.22
CA TYR A 95 -1.22 -10.56 -12.09
C TYR A 95 -2.00 -11.60 -11.29
N TRP A 96 -3.12 -11.99 -11.81
CA TRP A 96 -3.94 -13.03 -11.22
C TRP A 96 -3.75 -14.37 -11.93
N ASP A 97 -3.41 -15.40 -11.16
CA ASP A 97 -3.37 -16.77 -11.63
C ASP A 97 -4.67 -17.48 -11.21
N ARG A 98 -5.58 -17.64 -12.17
CA ARG A 98 -6.85 -18.34 -11.92
C ARG A 98 -6.68 -19.84 -11.72
N ASN A 99 -5.62 -20.43 -12.27
CA ASN A 99 -5.37 -21.87 -12.20
C ASN A 99 -3.87 -22.09 -12.02
N CYS A 100 -3.46 -22.68 -10.90
CA CYS A 100 -2.07 -23.00 -10.60
C CYS A 100 -1.39 -23.64 -11.82
N GLY A 101 -0.58 -22.87 -12.57
CA GLY A 101 0.13 -23.32 -13.77
C GLY A 101 -0.28 -22.65 -15.08
N ALA A 102 -1.31 -21.79 -15.11
CA ALA A 102 -1.65 -20.98 -16.28
C ALA A 102 -0.73 -19.75 -16.42
N THR A 103 -0.69 -19.16 -17.60
CA THR A 103 -0.01 -17.87 -17.80
C THR A 103 -0.72 -16.80 -16.95
N PRO A 104 0.00 -16.06 -16.08
CA PRO A 104 -0.58 -15.00 -15.28
C PRO A 104 -1.26 -13.95 -16.17
N VAL A 105 -2.48 -13.55 -15.81
CA VAL A 105 -3.24 -12.51 -16.51
C VAL A 105 -3.09 -11.20 -15.74
N LEU A 106 -2.73 -10.13 -16.44
CA LEU A 106 -2.68 -8.79 -15.84
C LEU A 106 -4.09 -8.41 -15.36
N TYR A 107 -4.23 -8.23 -14.06
CA TYR A 107 -5.49 -7.88 -13.40
C TYR A 107 -5.61 -6.39 -13.15
N SER A 108 -4.59 -5.80 -12.53
CA SER A 108 -4.59 -4.37 -12.24
C SER A 108 -3.23 -3.73 -12.47
N LYS A 109 -3.27 -2.44 -12.74
CA LYS A 109 -2.10 -1.59 -12.97
C LYS A 109 -2.21 -0.33 -12.14
N GLU A 110 -1.15 0.01 -11.45
CA GLU A 110 -1.05 1.19 -10.61
C GLU A 110 0.11 2.05 -11.08
N PHE A 111 -0.14 3.34 -11.28
CA PHE A 111 0.85 4.30 -11.76
C PHE A 111 1.24 5.25 -10.64
N LEU A 112 2.53 5.37 -10.33
CA LEU A 112 3.02 6.19 -9.22
C LEU A 112 3.44 7.57 -9.74
N ILE A 113 2.53 8.52 -9.65
CA ILE A 113 2.70 9.92 -10.10
C ILE A 113 3.28 10.73 -8.96
N ARG A 114 4.45 11.31 -9.18
CA ARG A 114 5.18 12.06 -8.15
C ARG A 114 5.02 13.56 -8.35
N ASP A 115 4.75 14.25 -7.24
CA ASP A 115 4.78 15.71 -7.16
C ASP A 115 5.48 16.10 -5.84
N GLY A 116 6.74 16.48 -5.94
CA GLY A 116 7.56 16.73 -4.76
C GLY A 116 7.68 15.52 -3.84
N GLN A 117 7.23 15.68 -2.61
CA GLN A 117 7.21 14.65 -1.57
C GLN A 117 5.93 13.79 -1.60
N THR A 118 4.98 14.11 -2.46
CA THR A 118 3.72 13.39 -2.58
C THR A 118 3.77 12.40 -3.75
N VAL A 119 3.21 11.22 -3.53
CA VAL A 119 3.01 10.20 -4.57
C VAL A 119 1.54 9.87 -4.63
N VAL A 120 0.88 10.27 -5.71
CA VAL A 120 -0.50 9.87 -6.01
C VAL A 120 -0.46 8.67 -6.93
N ALA A 121 -1.21 7.62 -6.58
CA ALA A 121 -1.19 6.39 -7.35
C ALA A 121 -2.60 5.90 -7.68
N PRO A 122 -3.14 6.26 -8.87
CA PRO A 122 -4.37 5.69 -9.39
C PRO A 122 -4.17 4.21 -9.73
N ILE A 123 -5.17 3.40 -9.37
CA ILE A 123 -5.20 1.95 -9.56
C ILE A 123 -6.31 1.64 -10.56
N TYR A 124 -5.97 0.94 -11.64
CA TYR A 124 -6.91 0.52 -12.67
C TYR A 124 -7.01 -1.00 -12.72
N GLU A 125 -8.22 -1.50 -12.72
CA GLU A 125 -8.51 -2.85 -13.13
C GLU A 125 -8.54 -2.91 -14.66
N VAL A 126 -7.80 -3.85 -15.27
CA VAL A 126 -7.58 -3.87 -16.73
C VAL A 126 -7.99 -5.17 -17.41
N ILE A 127 -8.61 -6.08 -16.64
CA ILE A 127 -8.94 -7.44 -17.14
C ILE A 127 -9.94 -7.46 -18.29
N HIS A 128 -10.87 -6.52 -18.32
CA HIS A 128 -11.88 -6.40 -19.37
C HIS A 128 -11.73 -5.09 -20.12
N ARG A 129 -11.98 -4.00 -19.43
CA ARG A 129 -11.83 -2.64 -19.88
C ARG A 129 -11.19 -1.85 -18.75
N PRO A 130 -10.19 -1.00 -19.05
CA PRO A 130 -9.54 -0.23 -18.00
C PRO A 130 -10.54 0.66 -17.24
N GLU A 131 -10.72 0.39 -15.96
CA GLU A 131 -11.57 1.18 -15.07
C GLU A 131 -10.83 1.46 -13.78
N ILE A 132 -10.97 2.68 -13.23
CA ILE A 132 -10.33 3.04 -11.98
C ILE A 132 -10.98 2.26 -10.83
N SER A 133 -10.17 1.48 -10.12
CA SER A 133 -10.61 0.68 -8.98
C SER A 133 -10.15 1.24 -7.64
N GLY A 134 -9.35 2.31 -7.65
CA GLY A 134 -8.90 2.95 -6.43
C GLY A 134 -7.84 4.00 -6.67
N VAL A 135 -7.41 4.61 -5.58
CA VAL A 135 -6.29 5.54 -5.54
C VAL A 135 -5.59 5.43 -4.18
N SER A 136 -4.30 5.64 -4.16
CA SER A 136 -3.57 5.87 -2.91
C SER A 136 -2.73 7.14 -2.98
N ILE A 137 -2.50 7.75 -1.82
CA ILE A 137 -1.63 8.91 -1.66
C ILE A 137 -0.63 8.58 -0.57
N CYS A 138 0.65 8.79 -0.86
CA CYS A 138 1.73 8.69 0.12
C CYS A 138 2.44 10.03 0.21
N GLU A 139 2.69 10.49 1.42
CA GLU A 139 3.51 11.68 1.68
C GLU A 139 4.79 11.26 2.39
N TYR A 140 5.87 11.93 2.04
CA TYR A 140 7.20 11.67 2.58
C TYR A 140 7.76 12.94 3.21
N ASP A 141 8.59 12.81 4.23
CA ASP A 141 9.35 13.94 4.78
C ASP A 141 10.64 14.22 3.97
N ASP A 142 11.38 15.25 4.36
CA ASP A 142 12.65 15.63 3.73
C ASP A 142 13.73 14.53 3.80
N CYS A 143 13.59 13.59 4.72
CA CYS A 143 14.46 12.43 4.86
C CYS A 143 14.01 11.22 4.00
N GLY A 144 12.90 11.36 3.25
CA GLY A 144 12.31 10.29 2.44
C GLY A 144 11.56 9.22 3.25
N ARG A 145 11.19 9.51 4.51
CA ARG A 145 10.39 8.61 5.34
C ARG A 145 8.91 8.90 5.10
N ILE A 146 8.09 7.86 5.07
CA ILE A 146 6.64 8.00 4.90
C ILE A 146 6.04 8.68 6.15
N VAL A 147 5.25 9.73 5.95
CA VAL A 147 4.55 10.45 7.02
C VAL A 147 3.05 10.25 6.96
N SER A 148 2.51 9.97 5.77
CA SER A 148 1.12 9.56 5.61
C SER A 148 0.96 8.56 4.47
N TYR A 149 -0.06 7.72 4.63
CA TYR A 149 -0.51 6.80 3.59
C TYR A 149 -2.03 6.68 3.66
N ASP A 150 -2.68 7.12 2.61
CA ASP A 150 -4.12 7.11 2.46
C ASP A 150 -4.49 6.27 1.24
N ARG A 151 -5.54 5.45 1.34
CA ARG A 151 -5.98 4.60 0.24
C ARG A 151 -7.49 4.44 0.23
N LEU A 152 -8.07 4.58 -0.96
CA LEU A 152 -9.47 4.26 -1.24
C LEU A 152 -9.52 3.19 -2.34
N VAL A 153 -10.24 2.11 -2.08
CA VAL A 153 -10.54 1.05 -3.05
C VAL A 153 -12.03 1.01 -3.31
N CYS A 154 -12.40 1.02 -4.59
CA CYS A 154 -13.76 0.90 -5.05
C CYS A 154 -13.94 -0.49 -5.68
N TYR A 155 -14.79 -1.32 -5.11
CA TYR A 155 -15.13 -2.63 -5.68
C TYR A 155 -16.24 -2.46 -6.70
N ILE A 156 -15.88 -2.44 -7.99
CA ILE A 156 -16.81 -2.18 -9.09
C ILE A 156 -17.67 -3.41 -9.42
N GLU A 157 -17.13 -4.61 -9.22
CA GLU A 157 -17.72 -5.86 -9.71
C GLU A 157 -18.84 -6.46 -8.86
N ASN A 158 -19.21 -5.90 -7.71
CA ASN A 158 -20.26 -6.48 -6.90
C ASN A 158 -21.50 -5.57 -6.81
N PRO A 159 -22.46 -5.68 -7.77
CA PRO A 159 -23.71 -4.92 -7.73
C PRO A 159 -24.53 -5.15 -6.44
N ARG A 160 -24.31 -6.28 -5.75
CA ARG A 160 -24.96 -6.61 -4.48
C ARG A 160 -24.40 -5.84 -3.30
N LEU A 161 -23.16 -5.31 -3.42
CA LEU A 161 -22.49 -4.55 -2.37
C LEU A 161 -22.62 -3.04 -2.57
N GLY A 162 -23.38 -2.57 -3.57
CA GLY A 162 -23.72 -1.16 -3.71
C GLY A 162 -22.54 -0.22 -3.92
N GLY A 163 -21.46 -0.67 -4.59
CA GLY A 163 -20.27 0.14 -4.78
C GLY A 163 -19.46 0.30 -3.48
N TYR A 164 -19.23 -0.81 -2.81
CA TYR A 164 -18.44 -0.88 -1.57
C TYR A 164 -17.09 -0.19 -1.70
N LYS A 165 -16.74 0.62 -0.72
CA LYS A 165 -15.48 1.34 -0.65
C LYS A 165 -14.77 0.97 0.65
N ASP A 166 -13.53 0.49 0.53
CA ASP A 166 -12.61 0.37 1.65
C ASP A 166 -11.69 1.58 1.66
N TYR A 167 -11.76 2.35 2.73
CA TYR A 167 -10.86 3.45 2.97
C TYR A 167 -10.04 3.22 4.21
N TYR A 168 -8.75 3.50 4.15
CA TYR A 168 -7.89 3.58 5.31
C TYR A 168 -6.82 4.66 5.18
N SER A 169 -6.43 5.16 6.34
CA SER A 169 -5.46 6.22 6.53
C SER A 169 -4.46 5.80 7.59
N GLU A 170 -3.19 6.01 7.34
CA GLU A 170 -2.11 5.80 8.29
C GLU A 170 -1.29 7.09 8.40
N LYS A 171 -1.06 7.55 9.63
CA LYS A 171 -0.18 8.70 9.93
C LYS A 171 0.95 8.23 10.82
N TYR A 172 2.17 8.54 10.42
CA TYR A 172 3.40 8.03 11.01
C TYR A 172 4.13 9.13 11.78
N SER A 173 4.69 8.79 12.93
CA SER A 173 5.58 9.67 13.68
C SER A 173 6.88 8.96 14.04
N TYR A 174 7.96 9.71 14.06
CA TYR A 174 9.31 9.21 14.32
C TYR A 174 9.88 9.88 15.57
N ASP A 175 10.79 9.19 16.25
CA ASP A 175 11.54 9.75 17.36
C ASP A 175 12.69 10.64 16.87
N ASN A 176 13.44 11.24 17.81
CA ASN A 176 14.58 12.11 17.50
C ASN A 176 15.73 11.38 16.79
N ASN A 177 15.78 10.06 16.83
CA ASN A 177 16.77 9.22 16.14
C ASN A 177 16.27 8.78 14.76
N GLY A 178 15.05 9.19 14.37
CA GLY A 178 14.43 8.83 13.10
C GLY A 178 13.82 7.42 13.09
N LEU A 179 13.66 6.78 14.25
CA LEU A 179 13.00 5.48 14.36
C LEU A 179 11.48 5.66 14.47
N LEU A 180 10.73 4.76 13.84
CA LEU A 180 9.27 4.77 13.88
C LEU A 180 8.77 4.67 15.34
N LYS A 181 8.01 5.67 15.77
CA LYS A 181 7.52 5.78 17.16
C LYS A 181 6.07 5.38 17.30
N ASP A 182 5.19 6.07 16.62
CA ASP A 182 3.75 5.81 16.68
C ASP A 182 3.17 5.79 15.26
N VAL A 183 2.15 4.96 15.03
CA VAL A 183 1.30 4.99 13.84
C VAL A 183 -0.16 5.07 14.29
N TYR A 184 -0.88 6.02 13.74
CA TYR A 184 -2.33 6.10 13.86
C TYR A 184 -2.95 5.56 12.58
N ARG A 185 -3.83 4.57 12.70
CA ARG A 185 -4.55 3.98 11.58
C ARG A 185 -6.04 4.12 11.75
N GLY A 186 -6.70 4.70 10.76
CA GLY A 186 -8.14 4.75 10.63
C GLY A 186 -8.60 3.86 9.49
N GLU A 187 -9.65 3.08 9.71
CA GLU A 187 -10.30 2.27 8.69
C GLU A 187 -11.79 2.60 8.64
N LYS A 188 -12.32 2.78 7.44
CA LYS A 188 -13.75 2.90 7.20
C LYS A 188 -14.17 1.81 6.23
N ARG A 189 -15.00 0.90 6.73
CA ARG A 189 -15.60 -0.19 5.95
C ARG A 189 -17.11 -0.07 6.06
N GLU A 190 -17.79 0.17 4.95
CA GLU A 190 -19.25 0.35 4.88
C GLU A 190 -19.80 1.28 5.99
N ARG A 191 -20.13 0.70 7.17
CA ARG A 191 -20.77 1.37 8.30
C ARG A 191 -19.88 1.51 9.52
N TYR A 192 -18.65 0.99 9.46
CA TYR A 192 -17.75 1.00 10.61
C TYR A 192 -16.59 1.95 10.37
N ILE A 193 -16.36 2.79 11.34
CA ILE A 193 -15.12 3.57 11.46
C ILE A 193 -14.38 3.04 12.67
N VAL A 194 -13.18 2.55 12.47
CA VAL A 194 -12.34 2.01 13.52
C VAL A 194 -11.02 2.74 13.53
N TRP A 195 -10.57 3.07 14.72
CA TRP A 195 -9.29 3.74 14.96
C TRP A 195 -8.39 2.86 15.77
N TYR A 196 -7.13 2.86 15.42
CA TYR A 196 -6.07 2.17 16.13
C TYR A 196 -4.88 3.09 16.29
N LYS A 197 -4.14 2.89 17.37
CA LYS A 197 -2.81 3.42 17.54
C LYS A 197 -1.85 2.28 17.79
N TYR A 198 -0.71 2.31 17.12
CA TYR A 198 0.39 1.40 17.36
C TYR A 198 1.57 2.20 17.88
N ARG A 199 2.20 1.73 18.97
CA ARG A 199 3.44 2.29 19.51
C ARG A 199 4.53 1.27 19.38
N PHE A 200 5.67 1.70 18.86
CA PHE A 200 6.81 0.86 18.53
C PHE A 200 7.96 1.09 19.50
N HIS A 201 8.60 0.01 19.96
CA HIS A 201 9.72 0.02 20.86
C HIS A 201 10.92 -0.62 20.20
N HIS A 202 12.06 0.05 20.27
CA HIS A 202 13.30 -0.39 19.64
C HIS A 202 14.31 -0.76 20.71
N ASP A 203 15.21 -1.69 20.39
CA ASP A 203 16.39 -2.00 21.20
C ASP A 203 17.49 -0.92 21.05
N LEU A 204 18.60 -1.10 21.75
CA LEU A 204 19.73 -0.15 21.71
C LEU A 204 20.38 -0.04 20.31
N ASP A 205 20.22 -1.05 19.48
CA ASP A 205 20.70 -1.07 18.08
C ASP A 205 19.70 -0.42 17.11
N GLY A 206 18.55 0.02 17.61
CA GLY A 206 17.46 0.62 16.81
C GLY A 206 16.63 -0.43 16.03
N LYS A 207 16.68 -1.71 16.42
CA LYS A 207 15.83 -2.74 15.82
C LYS A 207 14.50 -2.79 16.56
N LEU A 208 13.42 -2.96 15.82
CA LEU A 208 12.09 -3.13 16.40
C LEU A 208 12.05 -4.36 17.30
N ASN A 209 11.72 -4.16 18.58
CA ASN A 209 11.68 -5.21 19.59
C ASN A 209 10.24 -5.66 19.89
N CYS A 210 9.36 -4.72 20.17
CA CYS A 210 7.95 -4.99 20.41
C CYS A 210 7.09 -3.80 19.94
N TYR A 211 5.78 -4.02 19.87
CA TYR A 211 4.81 -2.95 19.65
C TYR A 211 3.58 -3.15 20.53
N GLU A 212 2.95 -2.06 20.86
CA GLU A 212 1.70 -1.99 21.60
C GLU A 212 0.57 -1.55 20.66
N HIS A 213 -0.60 -2.13 20.85
CA HIS A 213 -1.81 -1.81 20.12
C HIS A 213 -2.85 -1.19 21.06
N PHE A 214 -3.37 -0.04 20.69
CA PHE A 214 -4.39 0.71 21.40
C PHE A 214 -5.65 0.84 20.55
N ASP A 215 -6.82 0.77 21.17
CA ASP A 215 -8.09 1.05 20.51
C ASP A 215 -8.32 2.54 20.29
N GLY A 216 -9.45 2.89 19.67
CA GLY A 216 -9.82 4.28 19.37
C GLY A 216 -10.00 5.18 20.61
N ASN A 217 -10.18 4.61 21.80
CA ASN A 217 -10.29 5.30 23.06
C ASN A 217 -8.92 5.49 23.75
N GLY A 218 -7.85 4.96 23.16
CA GLY A 218 -6.52 4.98 23.73
C GLY A 218 -6.28 3.92 24.81
N THR A 219 -7.13 2.89 24.88
CA THR A 219 -6.94 1.76 25.80
C THR A 219 -5.98 0.75 25.19
N LEU A 220 -4.96 0.35 25.94
CA LEU A 220 -4.04 -0.72 25.53
C LEU A 220 -4.82 -2.03 25.40
N THR A 221 -4.89 -2.60 24.20
CA THR A 221 -5.59 -3.85 23.94
C THR A 221 -4.65 -5.05 23.93
N SER A 222 -3.41 -4.84 23.49
CA SER A 222 -2.42 -5.91 23.38
C SER A 222 -1.00 -5.37 23.22
N SER A 223 -0.03 -6.21 23.59
CA SER A 223 1.40 -5.97 23.35
C SER A 223 2.01 -7.22 22.72
N TYR A 224 2.88 -7.03 21.74
CA TYR A 224 3.44 -8.11 20.93
C TYR A 224 4.95 -7.99 20.81
N ASP A 225 5.65 -9.07 21.13
CA ASP A 225 7.07 -9.18 20.83
C ASP A 225 7.28 -9.48 19.34
N VAL A 226 8.21 -8.76 18.74
CA VAL A 226 8.58 -9.01 17.34
C VAL A 226 9.56 -10.17 17.29
N PRO A 227 9.26 -11.26 16.58
CA PRO A 227 10.18 -12.38 16.46
C PRO A 227 11.55 -11.94 15.95
N LYS A 228 12.64 -12.48 16.50
CA LYS A 228 14.03 -12.11 16.15
C LYS A 228 14.29 -12.11 14.64
N SER A 229 13.67 -13.03 13.89
CA SER A 229 13.77 -13.12 12.42
C SER A 229 13.12 -11.95 11.68
N LYS A 230 12.26 -11.18 12.34
CA LYS A 230 11.55 -10.01 11.77
C LYS A 230 12.05 -8.68 12.34
N GLN A 231 12.93 -8.71 13.33
CA GLN A 231 13.50 -7.51 13.94
C GLN A 231 14.39 -6.79 12.93
N ARG A 232 14.07 -5.54 12.62
CA ARG A 232 14.81 -4.69 11.69
C ARG A 232 14.68 -3.22 12.10
N LYS A 233 15.53 -2.37 11.57
CA LYS A 233 15.35 -0.91 11.66
C LYS A 233 14.19 -0.49 10.74
N ILE A 234 13.28 0.31 11.28
CA ILE A 234 12.11 0.87 10.59
C ILE A 234 11.91 2.32 10.98
#